data_3c7550b381d7328e7701311a0dcc5fb7
#
_entry.id   3c7550b381d7328e7701311a0dcc5fb7
#
_cell.length_a   1.000
_cell.length_b   1.000
_cell.length_c   1.000
_cell.angle_alpha   90.00
_cell.angle_beta   90.00
_cell.angle_gamma   90.00
#
_symmetry.space_group_name_H-M   'P 1'
#
loop_
_entity.id
_entity.type
_entity.pdbx_description
1 polymer ?
#
loop_
_entity_poly.entity_id
_entity_poly.type
_entity_poly.pdbx_seq_one_letter_code
_entity_poly.pdbx_strand_id
1 'polypeptide(L)'
;MDHNLYRDYGPIDGDPILLVQGLGGQLVNWPPHLIEFLLDNGFRPIVFDNRDTGLSSRINSDSFSDDKRDETIVRSYIKYYLRLPIKPEYTIDDMAIDALMVLNSLGIDKSHLLGISMGGMIAQILASNNPDRIKTFTLIASTASTPSPLNGPSRK
;
A
#
# COMPACT_ATOMS: atom_id res chain seq x y z
N MET A 1 17.18 -1.28 -9.38
CA MET A 1 16.11 -0.27 -9.26
C MET A 1 14.82 -1.05 -9.15
N ASP A 2 14.18 -1.00 -8.00
CA ASP A 2 12.90 -1.66 -7.79
C ASP A 2 11.85 -0.88 -8.58
N HIS A 3 11.19 -1.57 -9.51
CA HIS A 3 10.15 -0.97 -10.33
C HIS A 3 8.79 -1.35 -9.76
N ASN A 4 8.11 -0.41 -9.12
CA ASN A 4 6.70 -0.57 -8.81
C ASN A 4 5.90 -0.40 -10.10
N LEU A 5 5.10 -1.41 -10.45
CA LEU A 5 4.16 -1.28 -11.53
C LEU A 5 3.04 -0.35 -11.11
N TYR A 6 2.81 0.69 -11.87
CA TYR A 6 1.70 1.62 -11.65
C TYR A 6 0.88 1.84 -12.92
N ARG A 7 -0.34 2.31 -12.75
CA ARG A 7 -1.21 2.81 -13.82
C ARG A 7 -1.72 4.19 -13.44
N ASP A 8 -1.55 5.11 -14.37
CA ASP A 8 -2.07 6.46 -14.33
C ASP A 8 -3.31 6.52 -15.25
N TYR A 9 -4.47 6.84 -14.71
CA TYR A 9 -5.73 6.82 -15.45
C TYR A 9 -6.16 8.19 -15.94
N GLY A 10 -5.62 9.24 -15.37
CA GLY A 10 -6.23 10.52 -15.49
C GLY A 10 -5.67 11.40 -16.57
N PRO A 11 -6.37 12.51 -16.86
CA PRO A 11 -5.76 13.60 -17.57
C PRO A 11 -4.59 14.16 -16.75
N ILE A 12 -3.55 14.62 -17.44
CA ILE A 12 -2.32 15.10 -16.80
C ILE A 12 -2.56 16.32 -15.89
N ASP A 13 -3.59 17.09 -16.18
CA ASP A 13 -4.04 18.28 -15.45
C ASP A 13 -5.09 17.97 -14.36
N GLY A 14 -5.52 16.72 -14.25
CA GLY A 14 -6.40 16.28 -13.15
C GLY A 14 -5.72 16.34 -11.79
N ASP A 15 -6.51 16.47 -10.71
CA ASP A 15 -5.97 16.54 -9.36
C ASP A 15 -5.47 15.15 -8.91
N PRO A 16 -4.15 14.96 -8.65
CA PRO A 16 -3.60 13.63 -8.41
C PRO A 16 -4.15 12.99 -7.13
N ILE A 17 -4.56 11.73 -7.24
CA ILE A 17 -4.92 10.88 -6.11
C ILE A 17 -4.24 9.52 -6.24
N LEU A 18 -3.39 9.18 -5.27
CA LEU A 18 -2.72 7.89 -5.18
C LEU A 18 -3.57 6.91 -4.37
N LEU A 19 -3.91 5.78 -4.96
CA LEU A 19 -4.69 4.73 -4.34
C LEU A 19 -3.77 3.59 -3.90
N VAL A 20 -3.75 3.29 -2.60
CA VAL A 20 -2.85 2.30 -1.99
C VAL A 20 -3.64 1.10 -1.51
N GLN A 21 -3.39 -0.06 -2.12
CA GLN A 21 -4.07 -1.32 -1.80
C GLN A 21 -3.61 -1.93 -0.47
N GLY A 22 -4.48 -2.77 0.09
CA GLY A 22 -4.17 -3.62 1.24
C GLY A 22 -3.26 -4.79 0.90
N LEU A 23 -3.03 -5.65 1.89
CA LEU A 23 -2.19 -6.84 1.77
C LEU A 23 -2.71 -7.76 0.65
N GLY A 24 -1.84 -8.10 -0.29
CA GLY A 24 -2.15 -8.97 -1.43
C GLY A 24 -3.08 -8.37 -2.48
N GLY A 25 -3.57 -7.16 -2.26
CA GLY A 25 -4.38 -6.44 -3.25
C GLY A 25 -3.52 -5.89 -4.37
N GLN A 26 -3.96 -6.07 -5.61
CA GLN A 26 -3.30 -5.59 -6.81
C GLN A 26 -3.98 -4.33 -7.36
N LEU A 27 -3.28 -3.59 -8.19
CA LEU A 27 -3.79 -2.38 -8.85
C LEU A 27 -5.08 -2.64 -9.67
N VAL A 28 -5.26 -3.85 -10.17
CA VAL A 28 -6.46 -4.26 -10.93
C VAL A 28 -7.68 -4.54 -10.05
N ASN A 29 -7.50 -4.64 -8.73
CA ASN A 29 -8.59 -4.91 -7.80
C ASN A 29 -9.39 -3.66 -7.42
N TRP A 30 -8.97 -2.46 -7.85
CA TRP A 30 -9.78 -1.27 -7.66
C TRP A 30 -11.04 -1.34 -8.51
N PRO A 31 -12.23 -1.12 -7.93
CA PRO A 31 -13.48 -1.18 -8.69
C PRO A 31 -13.48 -0.15 -9.82
N PRO A 32 -13.80 -0.55 -11.06
CA PRO A 32 -13.82 0.38 -12.21
C PRO A 32 -14.69 1.61 -11.96
N HIS A 33 -15.87 1.44 -11.34
CA HIS A 33 -16.76 2.56 -11.03
C HIS A 33 -16.17 3.57 -10.03
N LEU A 34 -15.22 3.16 -9.15
CA LEU A 34 -14.51 4.10 -8.30
C LEU A 34 -13.54 4.96 -9.12
N ILE A 35 -12.82 4.32 -10.05
CA ILE A 35 -11.89 5.04 -10.94
C ILE A 35 -12.67 6.04 -11.82
N GLU A 36 -13.77 5.59 -12.42
CA GLU A 36 -14.67 6.43 -13.23
C GLU A 36 -15.22 7.61 -12.40
N PHE A 37 -15.71 7.33 -11.19
CA PHE A 37 -16.20 8.37 -10.29
C PHE A 37 -15.12 9.43 -9.98
N LEU A 38 -13.88 9.01 -9.72
CA LEU A 38 -12.79 9.94 -9.46
C LEU A 38 -12.46 10.78 -10.69
N LEU A 39 -12.42 10.17 -11.87
CA LEU A 39 -12.21 10.88 -13.14
C LEU A 39 -13.30 11.92 -13.42
N ASP A 40 -14.56 11.54 -13.24
CA ASP A 40 -15.72 12.43 -13.46
C ASP A 40 -15.74 13.62 -12.49
N ASN A 41 -15.05 13.49 -11.35
CA ASN A 41 -14.89 14.56 -10.36
C ASN A 41 -13.55 15.32 -10.46
N GLY A 42 -12.84 15.19 -11.58
CA GLY A 42 -11.64 15.97 -11.86
C GLY A 42 -10.35 15.46 -11.21
N PHE A 43 -10.37 14.26 -10.63
CA PHE A 43 -9.15 13.63 -10.12
C PHE A 43 -8.36 12.92 -11.21
N ARG A 44 -7.07 12.73 -10.96
CA ARG A 44 -6.15 11.89 -11.72
C ARG A 44 -5.79 10.66 -10.88
N PRO A 45 -6.55 9.55 -10.98
CA PRO A 45 -6.29 8.35 -10.20
C PRO A 45 -5.00 7.67 -10.64
N ILE A 46 -4.14 7.39 -9.67
CA ILE A 46 -2.90 6.63 -9.83
C ILE A 46 -3.00 5.42 -8.93
N VAL A 47 -2.82 4.24 -9.49
CA VAL A 47 -2.83 2.97 -8.76
C VAL A 47 -1.51 2.26 -9.00
N PHE A 48 -1.05 1.48 -8.02
CA PHE A 48 0.18 0.71 -8.16
C PHE A 48 0.11 -0.60 -7.38
N ASP A 49 0.95 -1.53 -7.77
CA ASP A 49 1.17 -2.77 -7.03
C ASP A 49 2.25 -2.53 -5.96
N ASN A 50 1.93 -2.83 -4.71
CA ASN A 50 2.93 -2.86 -3.65
C ASN A 50 4.04 -3.87 -3.99
N ARG A 51 5.24 -3.70 -3.39
CA ARG A 51 6.33 -4.69 -3.53
C ARG A 51 5.83 -6.10 -3.19
N ASP A 52 6.37 -7.11 -3.83
CA ASP A 52 5.96 -8.53 -3.75
C ASP A 52 4.51 -8.82 -4.19
N THR A 53 3.84 -7.87 -4.82
CA THR A 53 2.45 -8.01 -5.28
C THR A 53 2.36 -7.77 -6.79
N GLY A 54 1.51 -8.54 -7.46
CA GLY A 54 1.24 -8.38 -8.89
C GLY A 54 2.49 -8.50 -9.75
N LEU A 55 2.77 -7.46 -10.52
CA LEU A 55 3.92 -7.35 -11.41
C LEU A 55 5.03 -6.44 -10.87
N SER A 56 4.87 -5.90 -9.66
CA SER A 56 5.93 -5.14 -8.99
C SER A 56 7.12 -6.03 -8.61
N SER A 57 8.28 -5.41 -8.40
CA SER A 57 9.53 -6.11 -8.04
C SER A 57 9.34 -7.04 -6.86
N ARG A 58 9.86 -8.26 -6.99
CA ARG A 58 9.93 -9.24 -5.91
C ARG A 58 11.29 -9.15 -5.23
N ILE A 59 11.29 -8.99 -3.91
CA ILE A 59 12.52 -8.83 -3.13
C ILE A 59 13.29 -10.14 -3.04
N ASN A 60 12.59 -11.29 -2.99
CA ASN A 60 13.21 -12.63 -2.98
C ASN A 60 12.56 -13.55 -4.02
N SER A 61 12.96 -13.43 -5.28
CA SER A 61 12.48 -14.29 -6.36
C SER A 61 12.81 -15.78 -6.14
N ASP A 62 13.88 -16.08 -5.40
CA ASP A 62 14.39 -17.45 -5.22
C ASP A 62 13.76 -18.22 -4.05
N SER A 63 12.97 -17.55 -3.21
CA SER A 63 12.41 -18.13 -1.98
C SER A 63 10.97 -18.63 -2.12
N PHE A 64 10.31 -18.35 -3.21
CA PHE A 64 8.87 -18.63 -3.40
C PHE A 64 8.60 -19.75 -4.40
N SER A 65 8.99 -20.98 -4.05
CA SER A 65 8.16 -22.11 -4.46
C SER A 65 6.88 -22.11 -3.61
N ASP A 66 5.72 -22.34 -4.21
CA ASP A 66 4.42 -22.30 -3.51
C ASP A 66 4.41 -23.14 -2.22
N ASP A 67 5.12 -24.27 -2.17
CA ASP A 67 5.27 -25.12 -0.98
C ASP A 67 5.97 -24.43 0.21
N LYS A 68 6.92 -23.51 -0.03
CA LYS A 68 7.62 -22.80 1.05
C LYS A 68 6.85 -21.58 1.56
N ARG A 69 5.93 -21.06 0.78
CA ARG A 69 5.12 -19.89 1.12
C ARG A 69 4.19 -20.20 2.29
N ASP A 70 3.50 -21.31 2.25
CA ASP A 70 2.57 -21.73 3.31
C ASP A 70 3.32 -22.01 4.60
N GLU A 71 4.49 -22.67 4.54
CA GLU A 71 5.33 -22.92 5.71
C GLU A 71 5.84 -21.62 6.34
N THR A 72 6.24 -20.65 5.52
CA THR A 72 6.73 -19.35 6.00
C THR A 72 5.61 -18.53 6.65
N ILE A 73 4.41 -18.55 6.09
CA ILE A 73 3.23 -17.88 6.65
C ILE A 73 2.86 -18.52 7.98
N VAL A 74 2.73 -19.84 8.04
CA VAL A 74 2.40 -20.56 9.27
C VAL A 74 3.45 -20.31 10.36
N ARG A 75 4.75 -20.36 10.02
CA ARG A 75 5.85 -20.08 10.95
C ARG A 75 5.82 -18.65 11.46
N SER A 76 5.49 -17.68 10.61
CA SER A 76 5.35 -16.28 10.99
C SER A 76 4.15 -16.07 11.92
N TYR A 77 3.05 -16.76 11.66
CA TYR A 77 1.87 -16.77 12.54
C TYR A 77 2.18 -17.35 13.92
N ILE A 78 2.90 -18.48 13.97
CA ILE A 78 3.31 -19.12 15.25
C ILE A 78 4.24 -18.18 16.01
N LYS A 79 5.23 -17.58 15.36
CA LYS A 79 6.12 -16.59 16.00
C LYS A 79 5.35 -15.39 16.53
N TYR A 80 4.41 -14.86 15.75
CA TYR A 80 3.54 -13.76 16.16
C TYR A 80 2.73 -14.12 17.42
N TYR A 81 2.11 -15.31 17.42
CA TYR A 81 1.32 -15.79 18.55
C TYR A 81 2.16 -15.99 19.82
N LEU A 82 3.38 -16.49 19.66
CA LEU A 82 4.34 -16.72 20.75
C LEU A 82 5.10 -15.44 21.14
N ARG A 83 4.81 -14.29 20.52
CA ARG A 83 5.52 -13.02 20.72
C ARG A 83 7.04 -13.11 20.50
N LEU A 84 7.46 -14.00 19.61
CA LEU A 84 8.85 -14.11 19.22
C LEU A 84 9.20 -13.02 18.19
N PRO A 85 10.45 -12.55 18.18
CA PRO A 85 10.87 -11.52 17.22
C PRO A 85 10.74 -12.05 15.78
N ILE A 86 10.02 -11.32 14.97
CA ILE A 86 9.93 -11.52 13.52
C ILE A 86 10.83 -10.44 12.90
N LYS A 87 11.81 -10.85 12.12
CA LYS A 87 12.62 -9.92 11.33
C LYS A 87 12.01 -9.89 9.91
N PRO A 88 11.24 -8.86 9.57
CA PRO A 88 10.70 -8.73 8.22
C PRO A 88 11.83 -8.37 7.26
N GLU A 89 11.67 -8.71 6.00
CA GLU A 89 12.60 -8.31 4.93
C GLU A 89 12.43 -6.83 4.58
N TYR A 90 11.23 -6.30 4.78
CA TYR A 90 10.89 -4.89 4.64
C TYR A 90 9.76 -4.51 5.60
N THR A 91 9.58 -3.23 5.77
CA THR A 91 8.62 -2.63 6.70
C THR A 91 7.53 -1.88 5.94
N ILE A 92 6.50 -1.43 6.67
CA ILE A 92 5.48 -0.52 6.12
C ILE A 92 6.11 0.83 5.74
N ASP A 93 7.18 1.26 6.44
CA ASP A 93 7.93 2.47 6.10
C ASP A 93 8.60 2.34 4.73
N ASP A 94 9.18 1.19 4.41
CA ASP A 94 9.75 0.91 3.09
C ASP A 94 8.69 0.97 1.99
N MET A 95 7.48 0.47 2.28
CA MET A 95 6.34 0.54 1.34
C MET A 95 5.84 1.98 1.16
N ALA A 96 5.92 2.82 2.20
CA ALA A 96 5.60 4.23 2.09
C ALA A 96 6.62 4.98 1.22
N ILE A 97 7.89 4.59 1.26
CA ILE A 97 8.92 5.10 0.35
C ILE A 97 8.60 4.71 -1.11
N ASP A 98 8.15 3.48 -1.36
CA ASP A 98 7.74 3.05 -2.70
C ASP A 98 6.59 3.91 -3.23
N ALA A 99 5.57 4.14 -2.41
CA ALA A 99 4.44 5.00 -2.77
C ALA A 99 4.89 6.42 -3.14
N LEU A 100 5.86 6.97 -2.39
CA LEU A 100 6.47 8.25 -2.71
C LEU A 100 7.27 8.22 -4.02
N MET A 101 7.97 7.12 -4.29
CA MET A 101 8.72 6.94 -5.54
C MET A 101 7.80 6.90 -6.75
N VAL A 102 6.60 6.33 -6.65
CA VAL A 102 5.58 6.39 -7.72
C VAL A 102 5.21 7.84 -8.03
N LEU A 103 4.91 8.65 -7.02
CA LEU A 103 4.61 10.07 -7.22
C LEU A 103 5.79 10.83 -7.85
N ASN A 104 7.01 10.55 -7.38
CA ASN A 104 8.23 11.18 -7.91
C ASN A 104 8.48 10.81 -9.38
N SER A 105 8.26 9.56 -9.75
CA SER A 105 8.45 9.09 -11.15
C SER A 105 7.49 9.75 -12.13
N LEU A 106 6.33 10.20 -11.64
CA LEU A 106 5.31 10.92 -12.41
C LEU A 106 5.48 12.45 -12.35
N GLY A 107 6.49 12.94 -11.61
CA GLY A 107 6.70 14.37 -11.42
C GLY A 107 5.59 15.06 -10.60
N ILE A 108 4.87 14.29 -9.78
CA ILE A 108 3.77 14.80 -8.96
C ILE A 108 4.33 15.34 -7.65
N ASP A 109 4.19 16.65 -7.46
CA ASP A 109 4.64 17.31 -6.24
C ASP A 109 3.71 17.05 -5.05
N LYS A 110 2.40 17.18 -5.24
CA LYS A 110 1.39 16.97 -4.19
C LYS A 110 0.26 16.08 -4.69
N SER A 111 -0.20 15.16 -3.83
CA SER A 111 -1.28 14.23 -4.15
C SER A 111 -2.25 14.06 -2.98
N HIS A 112 -3.49 13.73 -3.28
CA HIS A 112 -4.39 13.07 -2.34
C HIS A 112 -3.99 11.62 -2.18
N LEU A 113 -4.30 11.02 -1.02
CA LEU A 113 -4.09 9.59 -0.77
C LEU A 113 -5.42 8.91 -0.44
N LEU A 114 -5.62 7.72 -0.97
CA LEU A 114 -6.69 6.81 -0.56
C LEU A 114 -6.06 5.47 -0.24
N GLY A 115 -6.13 5.03 1.01
CA GLY A 115 -5.55 3.77 1.45
C GLY A 115 -6.57 2.83 2.08
N ILE A 116 -6.57 1.57 1.67
CA ILE A 116 -7.44 0.53 2.24
C ILE A 116 -6.63 -0.46 3.06
N SER A 117 -7.08 -0.79 4.29
CA SER A 117 -6.44 -1.78 5.17
C SER A 117 -4.95 -1.46 5.39
N MET A 118 -4.03 -2.36 5.06
CA MET A 118 -2.58 -2.11 5.10
C MET A 118 -2.17 -0.88 4.26
N GLY A 119 -2.83 -0.63 3.12
CA GLY A 119 -2.61 0.57 2.32
C GLY A 119 -2.93 1.86 3.07
N GLY A 120 -3.88 1.83 4.01
CA GLY A 120 -4.13 2.94 4.90
C GLY A 120 -3.01 3.17 5.93
N MET A 121 -2.32 2.12 6.38
CA MET A 121 -1.13 2.26 7.24
C MET A 121 0.02 2.90 6.45
N ILE A 122 0.24 2.44 5.22
CA ILE A 122 1.23 3.02 4.30
C ILE A 122 0.95 4.51 4.07
N ALA A 123 -0.31 4.87 3.77
CA ALA A 123 -0.73 6.24 3.53
C ALA A 123 -0.49 7.14 4.76
N GLN A 124 -0.73 6.64 5.98
CA GLN A 124 -0.47 7.38 7.22
C GLN A 124 1.02 7.66 7.42
N ILE A 125 1.88 6.67 7.20
CA ILE A 125 3.33 6.84 7.30
C ILE A 125 3.82 7.82 6.24
N LEU A 126 3.36 7.68 4.99
CA LEU A 126 3.69 8.60 3.92
C LEU A 126 3.32 10.04 4.27
N ALA A 127 2.08 10.26 4.74
CA ALA A 127 1.60 11.58 5.13
C ALA A 127 2.34 12.16 6.33
N SER A 128 2.69 11.33 7.32
CA SER A 128 3.44 11.76 8.50
C SER A 128 4.87 12.19 8.16
N ASN A 129 5.53 11.43 7.29
CA ASN A 129 6.93 11.68 6.93
C ASN A 129 7.09 12.76 5.85
N ASN A 130 6.03 13.02 5.07
CA ASN A 130 6.05 13.95 3.94
C ASN A 130 4.78 14.83 3.91
N PRO A 131 4.49 15.61 4.97
CA PRO A 131 3.24 16.35 5.08
C PRO A 131 3.04 17.36 3.94
N ASP A 132 4.13 17.95 3.44
CA ASP A 132 4.09 18.91 2.35
C ASP A 132 3.74 18.31 0.98
N ARG A 133 3.84 16.98 0.85
CA ARG A 133 3.54 16.22 -0.36
C ARG A 133 2.07 15.76 -0.42
N ILE A 134 1.32 15.87 0.67
CA ILE A 134 -0.02 15.30 0.81
C ILE A 134 -1.05 16.41 0.97
N LYS A 135 -2.04 16.43 0.07
CA LYS A 135 -3.16 17.36 0.11
C LYS A 135 -4.20 16.92 1.16
N THR A 136 -4.65 15.69 1.05
CA THR A 136 -5.55 15.01 2.00
C THR A 136 -5.28 13.52 1.98
N PHE A 137 -5.73 12.80 3.02
CA PHE A 137 -5.74 11.34 2.97
C PHE A 137 -7.06 10.77 3.47
N THR A 138 -7.50 9.71 2.82
CA THR A 138 -8.71 8.95 3.15
C THR A 138 -8.32 7.53 3.52
N LEU A 139 -8.81 7.07 4.66
CA LEU A 139 -8.52 5.73 5.19
C LEU A 139 -9.80 4.89 5.18
N ILE A 140 -9.72 3.71 4.57
CA ILE A 140 -10.82 2.74 4.54
C ILE A 140 -10.38 1.48 5.27
N ALA A 141 -11.16 1.08 6.29
CA ALA A 141 -10.92 -0.16 7.04
C ALA A 141 -9.46 -0.32 7.52
N SER A 142 -8.86 0.76 8.02
CA SER A 142 -7.46 0.82 8.45
C SER A 142 -7.33 1.23 9.91
N THR A 143 -6.14 1.07 10.46
CA THR A 143 -5.79 1.44 11.84
C THR A 143 -4.50 2.27 11.85
N ALA A 144 -4.34 3.10 12.88
CA ALA A 144 -3.13 3.91 13.07
C ALA A 144 -1.97 3.13 13.69
N SER A 145 -2.19 1.89 14.13
CA SER A 145 -1.17 1.06 14.76
C SER A 145 -1.08 -0.30 14.09
N THR A 146 0.10 -0.92 14.19
CA THR A 146 0.25 -2.33 13.83
C THR A 146 -0.78 -3.16 14.61
N PRO A 147 -1.56 -4.03 13.95
CA PRO A 147 -2.50 -4.90 14.66
C PRO A 147 -1.77 -5.65 15.77
N SER A 148 -2.25 -5.49 16.98
CA SER A 148 -1.77 -6.23 18.15
C SER A 148 -2.93 -7.02 18.72
N PRO A 149 -2.72 -8.27 19.19
CA PRO A 149 -3.75 -9.01 19.89
C PRO A 149 -4.35 -8.26 21.09
N LEU A 150 -3.59 -7.30 21.64
CA LEU A 150 -4.01 -6.46 22.77
C LEU A 150 -4.76 -5.19 22.33
N ASN A 151 -4.60 -4.76 21.08
CA ASN A 151 -5.18 -3.53 20.53
C ASN A 151 -6.20 -3.82 19.43
N GLY A 152 -6.72 -5.02 19.35
CA GLY A 152 -7.83 -5.36 18.46
C GLY A 152 -9.07 -4.54 18.82
N PRO A 153 -10.04 -4.37 17.87
CA PRO A 153 -11.26 -3.67 18.15
C PRO A 153 -11.93 -4.29 19.37
N SER A 154 -12.29 -3.44 20.33
CA SER A 154 -13.03 -3.88 21.52
C SER A 154 -14.32 -4.56 21.05
N ARG A 155 -14.52 -5.83 21.38
CA ARG A 155 -15.83 -6.47 21.22
C ARG A 155 -16.81 -5.73 22.10
N LYS A 156 -17.68 -4.94 21.50
CA LYS A 156 -18.90 -4.48 22.13
C LYS A 156 -19.97 -5.52 21.93
#